data_a7c81fc12c7a765911491c8b96d136c6
#
_entry.id   a7c81fc12c7a765911491c8b96d136c6
#
_cell.length_a   1.000
_cell.length_b   1.000
_cell.length_c   1.000
_cell.angle_alpha   90.00
_cell.angle_beta   90.00
_cell.angle_gamma   90.00
#
_symmetry.space_group_name_H-M   'P 1'
#
loop_
_entity.id
_entity.type
_entity.pdbx_description
1 polymer ?
#
loop_
_entity_poly.entity_id
_entity_poly.type
_entity_poly.pdbx_seq_one_letter_code
_entity_poly.pdbx_strand_id
1 'polypeptide(L)'
;DILRHDNSVGVTDPIYPVYIDSNVMCGRAGVLDTESGKWSNVTYMPCTAENHFIPAIPEKRIDIVYLCYPNNPTGTTLTKAELKKWVDYALANDTLILFDAAYEAYIREPDIPHSIYEIKGAKKCAIEFRSFSKTAGFTGVRCGYTVVPKELTAATLEGERIPLNRLWNRRQCTKFNGTSYITQRAAEAIYTPEGKEQIQETINYYMTNARIMKEGLESTGLKVYGGVNAPYLWVKTPKGTSSWRFFDQMLYEANVVGTPGVGFGPSGEGYIRLTAFGERDDCIEAMRR
;
A
#
# COMPACT_ATOMS: atom_id res chain seq x y z
N ASP A 1 -10.68 -12.29 -12.59
CA ASP A 1 -11.97 -12.52 -13.24
C ASP A 1 -12.23 -11.59 -14.45
N ILE A 2 -11.67 -10.37 -14.44
CA ILE A 2 -11.92 -9.36 -15.49
C ILE A 2 -10.74 -9.26 -16.45
N LEU A 3 -9.53 -9.46 -15.93
CA LEU A 3 -8.29 -9.36 -16.68
C LEU A 3 -7.76 -10.75 -17.05
N ARG A 4 -6.94 -10.81 -18.08
CA ARG A 4 -6.38 -12.06 -18.62
C ARG A 4 -5.35 -12.67 -17.68
N HIS A 5 -5.15 -13.98 -17.79
CA HIS A 5 -4.15 -14.72 -16.99
C HIS A 5 -2.71 -14.41 -17.42
N ASP A 6 -2.51 -14.03 -18.68
CA ASP A 6 -1.21 -13.72 -19.27
C ASP A 6 -0.80 -12.24 -19.15
N ASN A 7 -1.61 -11.40 -18.47
CA ASN A 7 -1.22 -10.03 -18.21
C ASN A 7 0.03 -9.96 -17.34
N SER A 8 1.01 -9.17 -17.76
CA SER A 8 2.20 -8.87 -16.99
C SER A 8 1.88 -7.97 -15.79
N VAL A 9 2.56 -8.21 -14.68
CA VAL A 9 2.31 -7.53 -13.40
C VAL A 9 3.57 -6.83 -12.91
N GLY A 10 3.45 -5.57 -12.50
CA GLY A 10 4.49 -4.82 -11.83
C GLY A 10 4.09 -4.43 -10.42
N VAL A 11 5.04 -4.55 -9.50
CA VAL A 11 4.89 -4.16 -8.09
C VAL A 11 6.09 -3.36 -7.63
N THR A 12 5.88 -2.44 -6.70
CA THR A 12 7.01 -1.86 -5.95
C THR A 12 7.62 -2.91 -5.03
N ASP A 13 8.88 -2.78 -4.67
CA ASP A 13 9.57 -3.71 -3.77
C ASP A 13 10.42 -2.91 -2.76
N PRO A 14 10.10 -2.92 -1.46
CA PRO A 14 9.08 -3.76 -0.79
C PRO A 14 7.64 -3.29 -1.01
N ILE A 15 6.68 -4.21 -0.82
CA ILE A 15 5.25 -3.94 -0.98
C ILE A 15 4.38 -4.84 -0.08
N TYR A 16 3.11 -4.50 0.07
CA TYR A 16 2.13 -5.34 0.75
C TYR A 16 1.97 -6.68 0.02
N PRO A 17 2.28 -7.83 0.66
CA PRO A 17 2.43 -9.13 0.00
C PRO A 17 1.21 -9.61 -0.78
N VAL A 18 0.02 -9.20 -0.36
CA VAL A 18 -1.25 -9.64 -0.96
C VAL A 18 -1.37 -9.31 -2.46
N TYR A 19 -0.66 -8.28 -2.95
CA TYR A 19 -0.66 -7.99 -4.39
C TYR A 19 0.04 -9.08 -5.19
N ILE A 20 1.14 -9.63 -4.67
CA ILE A 20 1.82 -10.78 -5.26
C ILE A 20 0.97 -12.04 -5.08
N ASP A 21 0.52 -12.32 -3.86
CA ASP A 21 -0.26 -13.51 -3.52
C ASP A 21 -1.53 -13.62 -4.37
N SER A 22 -2.25 -12.52 -4.59
CA SER A 22 -3.44 -12.51 -5.43
C SER A 22 -3.14 -12.85 -6.89
N ASN A 23 -1.97 -12.48 -7.40
CA ASN A 23 -1.54 -12.84 -8.76
C ASN A 23 -1.01 -14.27 -8.84
N VAL A 24 -0.39 -14.79 -7.77
CA VAL A 24 -0.04 -16.21 -7.65
C VAL A 24 -1.31 -17.07 -7.68
N MET A 25 -2.31 -16.75 -6.86
CA MET A 25 -3.60 -17.46 -6.82
C MET A 25 -4.35 -17.39 -8.16
N CYS A 26 -4.16 -16.34 -8.94
CA CYS A 26 -4.74 -16.19 -10.27
C CYS A 26 -3.89 -16.81 -11.40
N GLY A 27 -2.76 -17.44 -11.10
CA GLY A 27 -1.88 -18.07 -12.07
C GLY A 27 -1.06 -17.10 -12.95
N ARG A 28 -0.94 -15.81 -12.56
CA ARG A 28 -0.20 -14.80 -13.34
C ARG A 28 1.29 -14.72 -12.96
N ALA A 29 1.65 -15.15 -11.77
CA ALA A 29 2.98 -14.88 -11.22
C ALA A 29 4.11 -15.72 -11.86
N GLY A 30 3.79 -16.81 -12.53
CA GLY A 30 4.79 -17.72 -13.10
C GLY A 30 5.38 -18.65 -12.03
N VAL A 31 6.69 -18.88 -12.08
CA VAL A 31 7.44 -19.78 -11.18
C VAL A 31 8.22 -18.96 -10.16
N LEU A 32 8.21 -19.40 -8.91
CA LEU A 32 9.01 -18.81 -7.85
C LEU A 32 10.48 -19.24 -7.98
N ASP A 33 11.37 -18.28 -8.12
CA ASP A 33 12.79 -18.47 -7.88
C ASP A 33 13.06 -18.38 -6.37
N THR A 34 13.36 -19.52 -5.76
CA THR A 34 13.56 -19.61 -4.31
C THR A 34 14.86 -18.95 -3.83
N GLU A 35 15.83 -18.73 -4.71
CA GLU A 35 17.09 -18.07 -4.36
C GLU A 35 16.89 -16.55 -4.25
N SER A 36 16.25 -15.93 -5.23
CA SER A 36 15.98 -14.49 -5.23
C SER A 36 14.69 -14.10 -4.52
N GLY A 37 13.80 -15.04 -4.23
CA GLY A 37 12.46 -14.80 -3.68
C GLY A 37 11.50 -14.11 -4.65
N LYS A 38 11.79 -14.13 -5.97
CA LYS A 38 11.01 -13.42 -6.99
C LYS A 38 10.22 -14.40 -7.87
N TRP A 39 9.04 -13.97 -8.27
CA TRP A 39 8.22 -14.68 -9.25
C TRP A 39 8.58 -14.25 -10.67
N SER A 40 8.72 -15.20 -11.59
CA SER A 40 9.28 -14.99 -12.94
C SER A 40 8.47 -14.02 -13.81
N ASN A 41 7.16 -13.95 -13.62
CA ASN A 41 6.25 -13.09 -14.40
C ASN A 41 5.87 -11.79 -13.68
N VAL A 42 6.50 -11.51 -12.53
CA VAL A 42 6.31 -10.27 -11.78
C VAL A 42 7.52 -9.36 -11.96
N THR A 43 7.29 -8.14 -12.38
CA THR A 43 8.31 -7.10 -12.43
C THR A 43 8.39 -6.39 -11.09
N TYR A 44 9.53 -6.52 -10.40
CA TYR A 44 9.79 -5.86 -9.13
C TYR A 44 10.48 -4.53 -9.40
N MET A 45 9.94 -3.45 -8.86
CA MET A 45 10.47 -2.10 -8.98
C MET A 45 11.05 -1.67 -7.63
N PRO A 46 12.38 -1.70 -7.45
CA PRO A 46 12.99 -1.42 -6.15
C PRO A 46 12.64 -0.03 -5.62
N CYS A 47 12.23 0.02 -4.35
CA CYS A 47 11.97 1.23 -3.58
C CYS A 47 12.84 1.18 -2.32
N THR A 48 14.03 1.71 -2.42
CA THR A 48 15.09 1.64 -1.40
C THR A 48 15.48 3.03 -0.91
N ALA A 49 16.28 3.09 0.15
CA ALA A 49 16.78 4.37 0.66
C ALA A 49 17.62 5.13 -0.37
N GLU A 50 18.32 4.41 -1.26
CA GLU A 50 19.20 4.97 -2.28
C GLU A 50 18.42 5.72 -3.38
N ASN A 51 17.18 5.31 -3.66
CA ASN A 51 16.31 5.99 -4.61
C ASN A 51 15.16 6.75 -3.92
N HIS A 52 15.30 7.04 -2.61
CA HIS A 52 14.31 7.75 -1.80
C HIS A 52 12.93 7.07 -1.81
N PHE A 53 12.89 5.75 -1.99
CA PHE A 53 11.67 4.93 -2.10
C PHE A 53 10.77 5.32 -3.29
N ILE A 54 11.34 5.95 -4.31
CA ILE A 54 10.64 6.33 -5.54
C ILE A 54 10.91 5.26 -6.61
N PRO A 55 9.90 4.49 -7.04
CA PRO A 55 10.09 3.46 -8.05
C PRO A 55 10.39 4.07 -9.42
N ALA A 56 11.40 3.53 -10.11
CA ALA A 56 11.67 3.91 -11.47
C ALA A 56 10.54 3.44 -12.42
N ILE A 57 10.23 4.28 -13.40
CA ILE A 57 9.31 3.89 -14.47
C ILE A 57 9.95 2.79 -15.30
N PRO A 58 9.30 1.63 -15.52
CA PRO A 58 9.86 0.53 -16.28
C PRO A 58 9.99 0.87 -17.77
N GLU A 59 11.08 0.40 -18.39
CA GLU A 59 11.30 0.56 -19.83
C GLU A 59 10.35 -0.31 -20.66
N LYS A 60 10.02 -1.48 -20.14
CA LYS A 60 9.10 -2.43 -20.78
C LYS A 60 7.66 -2.13 -20.39
N ARG A 61 6.75 -2.36 -21.33
CA ARG A 61 5.31 -2.33 -21.05
C ARG A 61 4.96 -3.38 -19.98
N ILE A 62 4.17 -2.95 -19.02
CA ILE A 62 3.55 -3.79 -18.00
C ILE A 62 2.04 -3.56 -18.08
N ASP A 63 1.25 -4.64 -18.10
CA ASP A 63 -0.21 -4.51 -18.27
C ASP A 63 -0.90 -4.02 -17.00
N ILE A 64 -0.43 -4.47 -15.81
CA ILE A 64 -1.02 -4.14 -14.51
C ILE A 64 0.08 -3.68 -13.57
N VAL A 65 -0.05 -2.50 -13.00
CA VAL A 65 0.87 -1.98 -11.98
C VAL A 65 0.13 -1.72 -10.67
N TYR A 66 0.65 -2.27 -9.58
CA TYR A 66 0.17 -1.96 -8.23
C TYR A 66 0.99 -0.82 -7.63
N LEU A 67 0.30 0.21 -7.18
CA LEU A 67 0.88 1.34 -6.43
C LEU A 67 0.09 1.52 -5.13
N CYS A 68 0.77 1.44 -4.00
CA CYS A 68 0.19 1.66 -2.67
C CYS A 68 0.81 2.90 -2.06
N TYR A 69 0.03 3.97 -1.91
CA TYR A 69 0.52 5.21 -1.32
C TYR A 69 -0.56 5.92 -0.49
N PRO A 70 -0.24 6.27 0.78
CA PRO A 70 1.02 5.97 1.50
C PRO A 70 1.33 4.47 1.55
N ASN A 71 2.62 4.14 1.44
CA ASN A 71 3.05 2.76 1.23
C ASN A 71 3.01 1.92 2.51
N ASN A 72 2.52 0.71 2.42
CA ASN A 72 2.78 -0.38 3.34
C ASN A 72 3.80 -1.31 2.66
N PRO A 73 5.06 -1.45 3.18
CA PRO A 73 5.46 -1.26 4.58
C PRO A 73 6.21 0.04 4.91
N THR A 74 6.68 0.81 3.93
CA THR A 74 7.70 1.85 4.14
C THR A 74 7.15 3.14 4.77
N GLY A 75 5.83 3.36 4.72
CA GLY A 75 5.21 4.60 5.17
C GLY A 75 5.54 5.82 4.29
N THR A 76 6.17 5.60 3.13
CA THR A 76 6.54 6.66 2.19
C THR A 76 5.41 7.02 1.23
N THR A 77 5.53 8.13 0.54
CA THR A 77 4.53 8.68 -0.38
C THR A 77 5.15 9.06 -1.71
N LEU A 78 4.33 9.33 -2.71
CA LEU A 78 4.73 9.99 -3.96
C LEU A 78 4.09 11.37 -4.02
N THR A 79 4.85 12.34 -4.52
CA THR A 79 4.34 13.66 -4.86
C THR A 79 3.42 13.61 -6.09
N LYS A 80 2.65 14.68 -6.32
CA LYS A 80 1.84 14.81 -7.55
C LYS A 80 2.67 14.68 -8.82
N ALA A 81 3.89 15.21 -8.83
CA ALA A 81 4.79 15.14 -9.97
C ALA A 81 5.29 13.71 -10.24
N GLU A 82 5.59 12.96 -9.21
CA GLU A 82 6.01 11.55 -9.33
C GLU A 82 4.85 10.66 -9.76
N LEU A 83 3.68 10.83 -9.14
CA LEU A 83 2.49 10.06 -9.52
C LEU A 83 2.03 10.40 -10.96
N LYS A 84 2.25 11.64 -11.41
CA LYS A 84 2.00 12.05 -12.80
C LYS A 84 2.81 11.23 -13.81
N LYS A 85 4.07 10.91 -13.51
CA LYS A 85 4.91 10.05 -14.38
C LYS A 85 4.29 8.68 -14.57
N TRP A 86 3.71 8.10 -13.52
CA TRP A 86 3.00 6.82 -13.58
C TRP A 86 1.73 6.89 -14.41
N VAL A 87 0.95 7.95 -14.27
CA VAL A 87 -0.25 8.17 -15.09
C VAL A 87 0.12 8.35 -16.57
N ASP A 88 1.18 9.12 -16.86
CA ASP A 88 1.65 9.30 -18.23
C ASP A 88 2.17 8.00 -18.85
N TYR A 89 2.94 7.22 -18.09
CA TYR A 89 3.38 5.88 -18.50
C TYR A 89 2.19 4.98 -18.79
N ALA A 90 1.20 4.95 -17.92
CA ALA A 90 0.03 4.11 -18.05
C ALA A 90 -0.81 4.46 -19.29
N LEU A 91 -0.98 5.74 -19.57
CA LEU A 91 -1.69 6.23 -20.76
C LEU A 91 -0.92 5.90 -22.06
N ALA A 92 0.40 6.00 -22.03
CA ALA A 92 1.24 5.73 -23.22
C ALA A 92 1.34 4.24 -23.55
N ASN A 93 1.21 3.36 -22.54
CA ASN A 93 1.43 1.92 -22.68
C ASN A 93 0.16 1.07 -22.54
N ASP A 94 -1.02 1.69 -22.42
CA ASP A 94 -2.28 0.99 -22.12
C ASP A 94 -2.16 0.10 -20.85
N THR A 95 -1.51 0.64 -19.83
CA THR A 95 -1.30 -0.02 -18.53
C THR A 95 -2.43 0.32 -17.59
N LEU A 96 -2.90 -0.66 -16.82
CA LEU A 96 -3.86 -0.44 -15.74
C LEU A 96 -3.13 -0.22 -14.41
N ILE A 97 -3.33 0.93 -13.80
CA ILE A 97 -2.86 1.19 -12.43
C ILE A 97 -3.93 0.71 -11.44
N LEU A 98 -3.53 -0.15 -10.50
CA LEU A 98 -4.30 -0.51 -9.31
C LEU A 98 -3.73 0.29 -8.13
N PHE A 99 -4.39 1.39 -7.80
CA PHE A 99 -3.94 2.34 -6.79
C PHE A 99 -4.61 2.07 -5.44
N ASP A 100 -3.82 1.63 -4.47
CA ASP A 100 -4.29 1.40 -3.10
C ASP A 100 -4.04 2.63 -2.24
N ALA A 101 -5.12 3.29 -1.83
CA ALA A 101 -5.14 4.48 -1.00
C ALA A 101 -5.66 4.20 0.42
N ALA A 102 -5.44 2.99 0.95
CA ALA A 102 -5.95 2.58 2.27
C ALA A 102 -5.47 3.46 3.43
N TYR A 103 -4.36 4.17 3.26
CA TYR A 103 -3.76 5.04 4.29
C TYR A 103 -3.89 6.54 3.98
N GLU A 104 -4.66 6.94 2.99
CA GLU A 104 -4.76 8.34 2.54
C GLU A 104 -5.17 9.32 3.66
N ALA A 105 -6.00 8.87 4.61
CA ALA A 105 -6.45 9.68 5.73
C ALA A 105 -5.33 10.10 6.69
N TYR A 106 -4.17 9.44 6.62
CA TYR A 106 -2.99 9.73 7.44
C TYR A 106 -2.04 10.76 6.82
N ILE A 107 -2.27 11.16 5.57
CA ILE A 107 -1.43 12.15 4.87
C ILE A 107 -1.50 13.50 5.61
N ARG A 108 -0.32 14.08 5.89
CA ARG A 108 -0.15 15.35 6.60
C ARG A 108 0.47 16.43 5.74
N GLU A 109 1.24 16.05 4.73
CA GLU A 109 1.94 16.99 3.87
C GLU A 109 1.01 17.45 2.73
N PRO A 110 0.89 18.76 2.49
CA PRO A 110 -0.12 19.31 1.58
C PRO A 110 0.11 18.96 0.10
N ASP A 111 1.34 18.65 -0.28
CA ASP A 111 1.71 18.34 -1.66
C ASP A 111 1.52 16.86 -2.04
N ILE A 112 1.19 16.03 -1.06
CA ILE A 112 0.92 14.60 -1.28
C ILE A 112 -0.55 14.40 -1.65
N PRO A 113 -0.84 13.77 -2.81
CA PRO A 113 -2.22 13.56 -3.23
C PRO A 113 -2.92 12.50 -2.38
N HIS A 114 -4.18 12.76 -2.02
CA HIS A 114 -5.06 11.83 -1.34
C HIS A 114 -5.74 10.85 -2.28
N SER A 115 -5.70 11.12 -3.59
CA SER A 115 -6.31 10.30 -4.62
C SER A 115 -5.48 10.36 -5.89
N ILE A 116 -5.37 9.22 -6.59
CA ILE A 116 -4.77 9.21 -7.92
C ILE A 116 -5.55 10.10 -8.90
N TYR A 117 -6.83 10.32 -8.66
CA TYR A 117 -7.68 11.14 -9.53
C TYR A 117 -7.44 12.64 -9.41
N GLU A 118 -6.59 13.09 -8.49
CA GLU A 118 -6.03 14.44 -8.51
C GLU A 118 -5.06 14.64 -9.69
N ILE A 119 -4.59 13.54 -10.29
CA ILE A 119 -3.70 13.57 -11.44
C ILE A 119 -4.52 13.54 -12.73
N LYS A 120 -4.34 14.55 -13.57
CA LYS A 120 -5.03 14.63 -14.87
C LYS A 120 -4.75 13.41 -15.73
N GLY A 121 -5.81 12.75 -16.21
CA GLY A 121 -5.75 11.55 -17.04
C GLY A 121 -5.92 10.24 -16.28
N ALA A 122 -5.76 10.21 -14.95
CA ALA A 122 -5.83 8.99 -14.14
C ALA A 122 -7.17 8.22 -14.28
N LYS A 123 -8.29 8.90 -14.50
CA LYS A 123 -9.60 8.27 -14.73
C LYS A 123 -9.63 7.35 -15.97
N LYS A 124 -8.67 7.48 -16.87
CA LYS A 124 -8.58 6.65 -18.09
C LYS A 124 -7.67 5.44 -17.93
N CYS A 125 -6.89 5.36 -16.84
CA CYS A 125 -5.89 4.31 -16.67
C CYS A 125 -5.80 3.74 -15.24
N ALA A 126 -6.62 4.18 -14.28
CA ALA A 126 -6.50 3.75 -12.90
C ALA A 126 -7.83 3.32 -12.26
N ILE A 127 -7.73 2.29 -11.41
CA ILE A 127 -8.74 1.89 -10.42
C ILE A 127 -8.18 2.25 -9.05
N GLU A 128 -8.99 2.89 -8.20
CA GLU A 128 -8.59 3.25 -6.83
C GLU A 128 -9.32 2.40 -5.80
N PHE A 129 -8.57 1.91 -4.80
CA PHE A 129 -9.09 1.16 -3.67
C PHE A 129 -9.03 1.99 -2.40
N ARG A 130 -10.12 2.00 -1.66
CA ARG A 130 -10.29 2.68 -0.38
C ARG A 130 -10.68 1.71 0.71
N SER A 131 -10.23 1.94 1.92
CA SER A 131 -10.51 1.06 3.06
C SER A 131 -10.88 1.86 4.30
N PHE A 132 -11.97 1.48 4.94
CA PHE A 132 -12.33 2.00 6.26
C PHE A 132 -11.59 1.29 7.40
N SER A 133 -10.88 0.19 7.09
CA SER A 133 -10.13 -0.58 8.09
C SER A 133 -9.13 0.27 8.86
N LYS A 134 -8.44 1.18 8.17
CA LYS A 134 -7.39 2.01 8.77
C LYS A 134 -7.90 3.40 9.14
N THR A 135 -8.78 3.96 8.30
CA THR A 135 -9.35 5.30 8.53
C THR A 135 -10.26 5.33 9.78
N ALA A 136 -11.06 4.28 9.99
CA ALA A 136 -12.13 4.30 11.01
C ALA A 136 -12.13 3.03 11.90
N GLY A 137 -11.06 2.25 11.92
CA GLY A 137 -10.98 1.04 12.74
C GLY A 137 -11.88 -0.12 12.29
N PHE A 138 -12.34 -0.14 11.03
CA PHE A 138 -13.30 -1.13 10.51
C PHE A 138 -12.64 -2.46 10.11
N THR A 139 -11.45 -2.77 10.62
CA THR A 139 -10.73 -4.01 10.27
C THR A 139 -11.57 -5.26 10.52
N GLY A 140 -12.28 -5.32 11.64
CA GLY A 140 -13.12 -6.46 12.03
C GLY A 140 -14.47 -6.52 11.31
N VAL A 141 -15.04 -5.38 10.88
CA VAL A 141 -16.36 -5.30 10.24
C VAL A 141 -16.34 -5.28 8.72
N ARG A 142 -15.16 -5.28 8.11
CA ARG A 142 -14.89 -5.51 6.69
C ARG A 142 -15.60 -4.53 5.75
N CYS A 143 -15.14 -3.28 5.68
CA CYS A 143 -15.70 -2.30 4.77
C CYS A 143 -14.61 -1.55 3.98
N GLY A 144 -14.85 -1.39 2.71
CA GLY A 144 -14.04 -0.63 1.78
C GLY A 144 -14.81 -0.41 0.49
N TYR A 145 -14.26 0.37 -0.42
CA TYR A 145 -14.87 0.59 -1.73
C TYR A 145 -13.81 0.69 -2.83
N THR A 146 -14.25 0.43 -4.05
CA THR A 146 -13.43 0.51 -5.26
C THR A 146 -14.03 1.53 -6.20
N VAL A 147 -13.22 2.46 -6.67
CA VAL A 147 -13.62 3.45 -7.68
C VAL A 147 -13.13 2.98 -9.04
N VAL A 148 -14.07 2.66 -9.93
CA VAL A 148 -13.80 2.29 -11.31
C VAL A 148 -14.45 3.33 -12.22
N PRO A 149 -13.68 4.27 -12.79
CA PRO A 149 -14.23 5.34 -13.63
C PRO A 149 -14.95 4.80 -14.87
N LYS A 150 -15.98 5.51 -15.31
CA LYS A 150 -16.71 5.14 -16.54
C LYS A 150 -15.87 5.33 -17.81
N GLU A 151 -14.90 6.24 -17.74
CA GLU A 151 -13.96 6.55 -18.81
C GLU A 151 -12.87 5.47 -18.99
N LEU A 152 -12.68 4.61 -17.98
CA LEU A 152 -11.68 3.55 -18.00
C LEU A 152 -12.13 2.42 -18.91
N THR A 153 -11.36 2.16 -19.94
CA THR A 153 -11.61 1.07 -20.92
C THR A 153 -10.41 0.13 -21.00
N ALA A 154 -10.65 -1.10 -21.43
CA ALA A 154 -9.59 -2.04 -21.79
C ALA A 154 -9.92 -2.70 -23.13
N ALA A 155 -8.89 -3.15 -23.85
CA ALA A 155 -9.04 -3.86 -25.11
C ALA A 155 -9.43 -5.33 -24.87
N THR A 156 -10.36 -5.83 -25.68
CA THR A 156 -10.64 -7.28 -25.81
C THR A 156 -9.55 -7.95 -26.65
N LEU A 157 -9.65 -9.27 -26.82
CA LEU A 157 -8.74 -10.02 -27.69
C LEU A 157 -8.86 -9.59 -29.16
N GLU A 158 -10.05 -9.16 -29.56
CA GLU A 158 -10.36 -8.68 -30.90
C GLU A 158 -9.98 -7.20 -31.10
N GLY A 159 -9.46 -6.54 -30.05
CA GLY A 159 -9.05 -5.15 -30.09
C GLY A 159 -10.18 -4.14 -29.84
N GLU A 160 -11.41 -4.58 -29.57
CA GLU A 160 -12.51 -3.69 -29.19
C GLU A 160 -12.25 -3.11 -27.77
N ARG A 161 -12.51 -1.83 -27.57
CA ARG A 161 -12.41 -1.20 -26.25
C ARG A 161 -13.74 -1.24 -25.53
N ILE A 162 -13.73 -1.83 -24.35
CA ILE A 162 -14.92 -1.98 -23.49
C ILE A 162 -14.72 -1.27 -22.15
N PRO A 163 -15.79 -0.65 -21.57
CA PRO A 163 -15.72 -0.01 -20.27
C PRO A 163 -15.52 -1.02 -19.13
N LEU A 164 -14.41 -0.91 -18.40
CA LEU A 164 -14.14 -1.77 -17.25
C LEU A 164 -15.16 -1.60 -16.11
N ASN A 165 -15.75 -0.40 -15.97
CA ASN A 165 -16.81 -0.14 -15.00
C ASN A 165 -18.01 -1.10 -15.18
N ARG A 166 -18.41 -1.40 -16.40
CA ARG A 166 -19.52 -2.35 -16.68
C ARG A 166 -19.18 -3.76 -16.25
N LEU A 167 -17.95 -4.22 -16.55
CA LEU A 167 -17.47 -5.54 -16.14
C LEU A 167 -17.34 -5.65 -14.64
N TRP A 168 -16.79 -4.61 -13.99
CA TRP A 168 -16.66 -4.55 -12.54
C TRP A 168 -18.02 -4.62 -11.85
N ASN A 169 -18.99 -3.82 -12.31
CA ASN A 169 -20.35 -3.83 -11.76
C ASN A 169 -20.98 -5.22 -11.87
N ARG A 170 -20.88 -5.86 -13.04
CA ARG A 170 -21.41 -7.22 -13.23
C ARG A 170 -20.73 -8.22 -12.28
N ARG A 171 -19.41 -8.17 -12.18
CA ARG A 171 -18.64 -9.05 -11.27
C ARG A 171 -19.06 -8.81 -9.82
N GLN A 172 -19.12 -7.57 -9.39
CA GLN A 172 -19.46 -7.19 -8.01
C GLN A 172 -20.87 -7.70 -7.64
N CYS A 173 -21.87 -7.44 -8.47
CA CYS A 173 -23.24 -7.86 -8.24
C CYS A 173 -23.47 -9.37 -8.35
N THR A 174 -22.53 -10.12 -8.98
CA THR A 174 -22.68 -11.57 -9.14
C THR A 174 -21.94 -12.35 -8.06
N LYS A 175 -20.73 -11.90 -7.66
CA LYS A 175 -19.86 -12.68 -6.77
C LYS A 175 -19.87 -12.22 -5.33
N PHE A 176 -20.31 -10.99 -5.04
CA PHE A 176 -20.19 -10.46 -3.69
C PHE A 176 -21.46 -9.72 -3.20
N ASN A 177 -22.07 -8.86 -4.03
CA ASN A 177 -23.20 -7.96 -3.71
C ASN A 177 -22.87 -6.78 -2.78
N GLY A 178 -21.82 -6.82 -2.00
CA GLY A 178 -21.41 -5.76 -1.09
C GLY A 178 -21.37 -6.19 0.38
N THR A 179 -20.79 -5.34 1.22
CA THR A 179 -20.78 -5.55 2.68
C THR A 179 -22.18 -5.35 3.28
N SER A 180 -22.38 -5.77 4.54
CA SER A 180 -23.68 -5.69 5.20
C SER A 180 -24.21 -4.24 5.23
N TYR A 181 -25.52 -4.07 5.15
CA TYR A 181 -26.15 -2.75 5.18
C TYR A 181 -25.85 -1.99 6.49
N ILE A 182 -25.80 -2.71 7.63
CA ILE A 182 -25.47 -2.12 8.93
C ILE A 182 -24.05 -1.52 8.87
N THR A 183 -23.09 -2.26 8.32
CA THR A 183 -21.71 -1.78 8.16
C THR A 183 -21.64 -0.58 7.20
N GLN A 184 -22.43 -0.57 6.12
CA GLN A 184 -22.50 0.58 5.20
C GLN A 184 -23.05 1.83 5.90
N ARG A 185 -24.09 1.70 6.74
CA ARG A 185 -24.63 2.81 7.54
C ARG A 185 -23.62 3.34 8.56
N ALA A 186 -22.85 2.43 9.20
CA ALA A 186 -21.76 2.84 10.08
C ALA A 186 -20.66 3.59 9.31
N ALA A 187 -20.32 3.12 8.10
CA ALA A 187 -19.36 3.80 7.24
C ALA A 187 -19.85 5.18 6.76
N GLU A 188 -21.14 5.35 6.54
CA GLU A 188 -21.73 6.65 6.20
C GLU A 188 -21.59 7.65 7.36
N ALA A 189 -21.74 7.19 8.60
CA ALA A 189 -21.64 8.04 9.79
C ALA A 189 -20.28 8.73 9.93
N ILE A 190 -19.19 8.14 9.40
CA ILE A 190 -17.86 8.75 9.46
C ILE A 190 -17.73 10.05 8.65
N TYR A 191 -18.65 10.30 7.72
CA TYR A 191 -18.66 11.52 6.90
C TYR A 191 -19.49 12.65 7.52
N THR A 192 -20.18 12.40 8.64
CA THR A 192 -20.82 13.46 9.42
C THR A 192 -19.76 14.38 10.05
N PRO A 193 -20.10 15.61 10.47
CA PRO A 193 -19.16 16.47 11.17
C PRO A 193 -18.54 15.79 12.39
N GLU A 194 -19.35 15.15 13.24
CA GLU A 194 -18.92 14.42 14.45
C GLU A 194 -18.02 13.22 14.08
N GLY A 195 -18.41 12.42 13.07
CA GLY A 195 -17.62 11.28 12.62
C GLY A 195 -16.23 11.70 12.11
N LYS A 196 -16.13 12.81 11.38
CA LYS A 196 -14.86 13.36 10.90
C LYS A 196 -13.96 13.81 12.06
N GLU A 197 -14.54 14.45 13.08
CA GLU A 197 -13.82 14.88 14.28
C GLU A 197 -13.25 13.68 15.03
N GLN A 198 -14.06 12.66 15.33
CA GLN A 198 -13.64 11.43 16.01
C GLN A 198 -12.56 10.67 15.24
N ILE A 199 -12.68 10.60 13.91
CA ILE A 199 -11.66 9.99 13.07
C ILE A 199 -10.35 10.78 13.13
N GLN A 200 -10.43 12.11 13.07
CA GLN A 200 -9.26 12.97 13.14
C GLN A 200 -8.53 12.83 14.49
N GLU A 201 -9.25 12.69 15.59
CA GLU A 201 -8.70 12.41 16.91
C GLU A 201 -7.95 11.08 16.92
N THR A 202 -8.57 10.02 16.40
CA THR A 202 -7.95 8.68 16.30
C THR A 202 -6.69 8.70 15.44
N ILE A 203 -6.75 9.35 14.28
CA ILE A 203 -5.60 9.49 13.39
C ILE A 203 -4.48 10.28 14.08
N ASN A 204 -4.81 11.36 14.79
CA ASN A 204 -3.86 12.16 15.56
C ASN A 204 -3.20 11.35 16.67
N TYR A 205 -3.98 10.47 17.32
CA TYR A 205 -3.44 9.57 18.35
C TYR A 205 -2.36 8.65 17.76
N TYR A 206 -2.64 7.95 16.66
CA TYR A 206 -1.68 7.05 16.03
C TYR A 206 -0.48 7.79 15.42
N MET A 207 -0.69 8.96 14.82
CA MET A 207 0.43 9.73 14.28
C MET A 207 1.32 10.34 15.37
N THR A 208 0.76 10.61 16.55
CA THR A 208 1.57 10.96 17.73
C THR A 208 2.42 9.78 18.20
N ASN A 209 1.85 8.58 18.23
CA ASN A 209 2.61 7.36 18.52
C ASN A 209 3.75 7.16 17.51
N ALA A 210 3.45 7.33 16.21
CA ALA A 210 4.47 7.22 15.16
C ALA A 210 5.64 8.19 15.37
N ARG A 211 5.35 9.44 15.75
CA ARG A 211 6.36 10.44 16.06
C ARG A 211 7.21 10.04 17.27
N ILE A 212 6.58 9.61 18.37
CA ILE A 212 7.27 9.13 19.58
C ILE A 212 8.21 7.98 19.24
N MET A 213 7.71 6.99 18.53
CA MET A 213 8.50 5.82 18.13
C MET A 213 9.66 6.22 17.21
N LYS A 214 9.43 7.11 16.25
CA LYS A 214 10.45 7.58 15.32
C LYS A 214 11.57 8.31 16.08
N GLU A 215 11.23 9.28 16.92
CA GLU A 215 12.18 10.03 17.74
C GLU A 215 12.98 9.10 18.66
N GLY A 216 12.31 8.13 19.30
CA GLY A 216 12.96 7.12 20.15
C GLY A 216 13.99 6.29 19.40
N LEU A 217 13.62 5.73 18.25
CA LEU A 217 14.53 4.93 17.43
C LEU A 217 15.69 5.74 16.85
N GLU A 218 15.43 6.94 16.34
CA GLU A 218 16.47 7.83 15.81
C GLU A 218 17.46 8.27 16.88
N SER A 219 17.03 8.42 18.15
CA SER A 219 17.90 8.74 19.27
C SER A 219 18.96 7.69 19.56
N THR A 220 18.72 6.42 19.13
CA THR A 220 19.69 5.32 19.22
C THR A 220 20.65 5.26 18.03
N GLY A 221 20.51 6.15 17.06
CA GLY A 221 21.28 6.18 15.81
C GLY A 221 20.75 5.29 14.71
N LEU A 222 19.59 4.63 14.88
CA LEU A 222 18.94 3.86 13.82
C LEU A 222 18.37 4.80 12.75
N LYS A 223 18.40 4.35 11.49
CA LYS A 223 17.75 5.05 10.38
C LYS A 223 16.30 4.63 10.27
N VAL A 224 15.41 5.60 10.34
CA VAL A 224 13.95 5.38 10.30
C VAL A 224 13.33 6.15 9.13
N TYR A 225 12.52 5.48 8.35
CA TYR A 225 11.75 6.06 7.27
C TYR A 225 10.25 5.93 7.57
N GLY A 226 9.41 6.71 6.90
CA GLY A 226 7.97 6.74 7.19
C GLY A 226 7.62 7.47 8.48
N GLY A 227 6.46 7.17 9.07
CA GLY A 227 5.97 7.77 10.30
C GLY A 227 5.50 9.22 10.18
N VAL A 228 5.34 9.76 8.96
CA VAL A 228 4.89 11.14 8.67
C VAL A 228 3.50 11.14 8.02
N ASN A 229 3.32 10.38 6.95
CA ASN A 229 2.06 10.28 6.19
C ASN A 229 1.39 8.91 6.33
N ALA A 230 1.90 8.06 7.20
CA ALA A 230 1.34 6.76 7.54
C ALA A 230 1.85 6.31 8.92
N PRO A 231 1.11 5.46 9.62
CA PRO A 231 1.50 4.96 10.95
C PRO A 231 2.50 3.80 10.86
N TYR A 232 3.30 3.72 9.81
CA TYR A 232 4.35 2.74 9.62
C TYR A 232 5.72 3.38 9.70
N LEU A 233 6.61 2.70 10.44
CA LEU A 233 8.02 3.02 10.54
C LEU A 233 8.82 1.89 9.89
N TRP A 234 9.63 2.25 8.92
CA TRP A 234 10.53 1.36 8.21
C TRP A 234 11.94 1.58 8.74
N VAL A 235 12.37 0.67 9.60
CA VAL A 235 13.60 0.82 10.38
C VAL A 235 14.71 -0.02 9.74
N LYS A 236 15.83 0.61 9.42
CA LYS A 236 17.01 -0.11 8.94
C LYS A 236 17.65 -0.87 10.09
N THR A 237 17.88 -2.16 9.92
CA THR A 237 18.54 -2.99 10.93
C THR A 237 19.97 -2.54 11.18
N PRO A 238 20.55 -2.79 12.37
CA PRO A 238 21.96 -2.54 12.61
C PRO A 238 22.87 -3.20 11.58
N LYS A 239 24.02 -2.57 11.29
CA LYS A 239 24.94 -3.04 10.26
C LYS A 239 25.32 -4.52 10.48
N GLY A 240 25.15 -5.34 9.44
CA GLY A 240 25.46 -6.75 9.45
C GLY A 240 24.39 -7.65 10.10
N THR A 241 23.23 -7.08 10.41
CA THR A 241 22.10 -7.84 11.02
C THR A 241 20.99 -8.00 9.99
N SER A 242 20.58 -9.25 9.71
CA SER A 242 19.46 -9.56 8.82
C SER A 242 18.13 -9.18 9.47
N SER A 243 17.08 -9.06 8.64
CA SER A 243 15.71 -8.76 9.09
C SER A 243 15.24 -9.74 10.16
N TRP A 244 15.44 -11.04 9.94
CA TRP A 244 15.05 -12.08 10.91
C TRP A 244 15.88 -12.05 12.18
N ARG A 245 17.20 -11.89 12.07
CA ARG A 245 18.05 -11.80 13.26
C ARG A 245 17.68 -10.61 14.14
N PHE A 246 17.38 -9.47 13.54
CA PHE A 246 16.94 -8.29 14.31
C PHE A 246 15.56 -8.48 14.93
N PHE A 247 14.65 -9.15 14.21
CA PHE A 247 13.36 -9.56 14.77
C PHE A 247 13.54 -10.43 16.03
N ASP A 248 14.40 -11.46 15.98
CA ASP A 248 14.67 -12.32 17.12
C ASP A 248 15.25 -11.54 18.32
N GLN A 249 16.19 -10.62 18.05
CA GLN A 249 16.75 -9.74 19.10
C GLN A 249 15.65 -8.89 19.76
N MET A 250 14.82 -8.23 18.97
CA MET A 250 13.71 -7.44 19.50
C MET A 250 12.72 -8.29 20.32
N LEU A 251 12.41 -9.48 19.85
CA LEU A 251 11.47 -10.38 20.52
C LEU A 251 12.03 -10.89 21.85
N TYR A 252 13.25 -11.44 21.84
CA TYR A 252 13.79 -12.13 23.03
C TYR A 252 14.45 -11.19 24.03
N GLU A 253 15.02 -10.08 23.58
CA GLU A 253 15.73 -9.15 24.48
C GLU A 253 14.86 -7.97 24.92
N ALA A 254 13.98 -7.46 24.03
CA ALA A 254 13.13 -6.30 24.32
C ALA A 254 11.64 -6.65 24.51
N ASN A 255 11.21 -7.88 24.20
CA ASN A 255 9.79 -8.28 24.14
C ASN A 255 8.95 -7.40 23.21
N VAL A 256 9.53 -6.98 22.10
CA VAL A 256 8.90 -6.15 21.07
C VAL A 256 8.76 -6.94 19.79
N VAL A 257 7.57 -6.93 19.20
CA VAL A 257 7.28 -7.63 17.95
C VAL A 257 7.19 -6.62 16.79
N GLY A 258 8.04 -6.82 15.78
CA GLY A 258 7.95 -6.13 14.50
C GLY A 258 7.64 -7.09 13.36
N THR A 259 7.68 -6.62 12.13
CA THR A 259 7.57 -7.51 10.95
C THR A 259 8.89 -7.45 10.18
N PRO A 260 9.59 -8.59 10.01
CA PRO A 260 10.82 -8.62 9.20
C PRO A 260 10.59 -8.06 7.80
N GLY A 261 11.47 -7.17 7.36
CA GLY A 261 11.30 -6.45 6.10
C GLY A 261 11.29 -7.36 4.88
N VAL A 262 12.05 -8.45 4.92
CA VAL A 262 12.08 -9.47 3.84
C VAL A 262 10.70 -10.08 3.57
N GLY A 263 9.79 -10.06 4.54
CA GLY A 263 8.39 -10.51 4.36
C GLY A 263 7.56 -9.62 3.41
N PHE A 264 8.10 -8.46 3.00
CA PHE A 264 7.46 -7.54 2.07
C PHE A 264 8.12 -7.54 0.68
N GLY A 265 9.06 -8.41 0.47
CA GLY A 265 9.82 -8.54 -0.79
C GLY A 265 11.32 -8.49 -0.57
N PRO A 266 12.10 -8.90 -1.58
CA PRO A 266 13.56 -9.02 -1.48
C PRO A 266 14.28 -7.72 -1.08
N SER A 267 13.81 -6.56 -1.56
CA SER A 267 14.38 -5.24 -1.18
C SER A 267 14.08 -4.84 0.28
N GLY A 268 13.26 -5.62 0.98
CA GLY A 268 12.99 -5.44 2.41
C GLY A 268 14.04 -6.06 3.32
N GLU A 269 15.00 -6.84 2.80
CA GLU A 269 16.07 -7.41 3.63
C GLU A 269 16.93 -6.29 4.25
N GLY A 270 17.29 -6.46 5.52
CA GLY A 270 17.99 -5.44 6.30
C GLY A 270 17.10 -4.33 6.84
N TYR A 271 15.78 -4.57 6.89
CA TYR A 271 14.80 -3.68 7.50
C TYR A 271 13.81 -4.44 8.37
N ILE A 272 13.14 -3.71 9.25
CA ILE A 272 11.97 -4.17 10.01
C ILE A 272 10.88 -3.12 9.96
N ARG A 273 9.61 -3.55 9.82
CA ARG A 273 8.46 -2.65 9.91
C ARG A 273 7.94 -2.64 11.35
N LEU A 274 7.82 -1.46 11.93
CA LEU A 274 7.03 -1.21 13.13
C LEU A 274 5.75 -0.47 12.77
N THR A 275 4.75 -0.57 13.64
CA THR A 275 3.46 0.09 13.46
C THR A 275 3.06 0.86 14.70
N ALA A 276 2.49 2.04 14.51
CA ALA A 276 2.01 2.91 15.57
C ALA A 276 0.52 2.65 15.95
N PHE A 277 -0.08 1.57 15.45
CA PHE A 277 -1.46 1.17 15.77
C PHE A 277 -1.60 0.48 17.14
N GLY A 278 -0.84 0.88 18.13
CA GLY A 278 -0.88 0.36 19.50
C GLY A 278 -1.34 1.40 20.50
N GLU A 279 -1.44 0.98 21.76
CA GLU A 279 -1.63 1.88 22.86
C GLU A 279 -0.35 2.76 23.04
N ARG A 280 -0.55 4.03 23.45
CA ARG A 280 0.56 4.99 23.57
C ARG A 280 1.60 4.55 24.57
N ASP A 281 1.14 4.04 25.72
CA ASP A 281 2.04 3.61 26.79
C ASP A 281 2.89 2.42 26.36
N ASP A 282 2.31 1.50 25.56
CA ASP A 282 3.05 0.38 24.97
C ASP A 282 4.09 0.86 23.94
N CYS A 283 3.74 1.87 23.13
CA CYS A 283 4.69 2.47 22.19
C CYS A 283 5.86 3.15 22.92
N ILE A 284 5.59 3.87 24.01
CA ILE A 284 6.62 4.50 24.85
C ILE A 284 7.51 3.45 25.50
N GLU A 285 6.89 2.42 26.08
CA GLU A 285 7.62 1.34 26.76
C GLU A 285 8.49 0.55 25.76
N ALA A 286 7.99 0.29 24.56
CA ALA A 286 8.79 -0.36 23.51
C ALA A 286 10.04 0.46 23.12
N MET A 287 9.95 1.80 23.15
CA MET A 287 11.11 2.65 22.86
C MET A 287 12.09 2.72 24.03
N ARG A 288 11.63 2.47 25.27
CA ARG A 288 12.49 2.42 26.45
C ARG A 288 13.32 1.13 26.52
N ARG A 289 12.79 0.04 26.03
CA ARG A 289 13.46 -1.28 25.99
C ARG A 289 14.50 -1.36 24.89
#